data_8902bd445daa9711c54cd1028ccdd16a
#
_entry.id   8902bd445daa9711c54cd1028ccdd16a
#
_cell.length_a   1.000
_cell.length_b   1.000
_cell.length_c   1.000
_cell.angle_alpha   90.00
_cell.angle_beta   90.00
_cell.angle_gamma   90.00
#
_symmetry.space_group_name_H-M   'P 1'
#
loop_
_entity.id
_entity.type
_entity.pdbx_description
1 polymer ?
#
loop_
_entity_poly.entity_id
_entity_poly.type
_entity_poly.pdbx_seq_one_letter_code
_entity_poly.pdbx_strand_id
1 'polypeptide(L)'
;MVVADVPAAFSDMRASRSARPRTNEVTEAAHQRTAGAATASGTPEAVGARTAAATADEGLSFTQEAVGMESPSPRMPSVGVVIPTRGNRPEELRAAVWAVLDQHYDGRISVVIVVDGASPEIVAEQVADVIVPRDAKDALHDVRVLPNRLSPGLPGARNTGIAACDTDLIAFCDDDDEWLPGKLAAQTAALAGGAEFASCAIEVEYGTHRRPRLAGTETITKADLVRSRMVMVHSSTFIFRRGTLWVDESAPAGQNEDWDLALRAAKRRPIAYVDRPLVRVRWGGSHYVARWADRIAGLEWMLARHPELAVDPRGAARIYGQLAFHNAALGRRREAGRWALRTFAARFGEPRAPIALAVATGLIPASKVLALLHHRGHGI
;
A
#
# COMPACT_ATOMS: atom_id res chain seq x y z
N MET A 1 -27.94 26.53 37.75
CA MET A 1 -29.31 26.23 38.18
C MET A 1 -30.15 26.25 36.92
N VAL A 2 -30.41 25.15 36.35
CA VAL A 2 -31.57 24.51 35.76
C VAL A 2 -31.07 23.19 35.11
N VAL A 3 -31.49 22.11 35.74
CA VAL A 3 -31.36 20.72 35.30
C VAL A 3 -32.52 20.47 34.34
N ALA A 4 -32.28 19.81 33.21
CA ALA A 4 -33.34 19.24 32.40
C ALA A 4 -32.92 17.84 31.90
N ASP A 5 -33.77 16.91 32.23
CA ASP A 5 -33.77 15.46 32.16
C ASP A 5 -33.44 14.84 30.79
N VAL A 6 -32.80 13.65 30.91
CA VAL A 6 -32.70 12.64 29.89
C VAL A 6 -33.77 11.58 30.17
N PRO A 7 -34.59 11.11 29.22
CA PRO A 7 -35.33 9.86 29.37
C PRO A 7 -34.54 8.68 28.83
N ALA A 8 -34.41 7.69 29.68
CA ALA A 8 -34.02 6.33 29.36
C ALA A 8 -35.12 5.61 28.57
N ALA A 9 -34.75 4.87 27.53
CA ALA A 9 -35.56 3.80 26.96
C ALA A 9 -34.66 2.57 26.81
N PHE A 10 -34.75 1.69 27.82
CA PHE A 10 -34.41 0.28 27.74
C PHE A 10 -35.71 -0.49 27.46
N SER A 11 -35.72 -1.40 26.49
CA SER A 11 -36.20 -2.75 26.66
C SER A 11 -36.15 -3.59 25.39
N ASP A 12 -35.54 -4.73 25.57
CA ASP A 12 -35.88 -6.07 25.03
C ASP A 12 -35.84 -6.29 23.50
N MET A 13 -34.88 -7.13 23.13
CA MET A 13 -35.20 -8.33 22.32
C MET A 13 -34.24 -9.47 22.60
N ARG A 14 -34.81 -10.47 23.30
CA ARG A 14 -34.24 -11.82 23.49
C ARG A 14 -34.44 -12.67 22.23
N ALA A 15 -33.39 -13.43 21.92
CA ALA A 15 -33.36 -14.78 21.41
C ALA A 15 -34.19 -15.18 20.19
N SER A 16 -33.53 -15.59 19.12
CA SER A 16 -33.92 -16.78 18.37
C SER A 16 -32.66 -17.61 18.05
N ARG A 17 -32.73 -18.86 18.58
CA ARG A 17 -31.85 -20.02 18.30
C ARG A 17 -32.30 -20.71 17.02
N SER A 18 -31.35 -21.49 16.45
CA SER A 18 -31.44 -22.58 15.45
C SER A 18 -31.23 -22.08 14.01
N ALA A 19 -30.40 -22.69 13.19
CA ALA A 19 -30.15 -24.09 12.95
C ALA A 19 -28.80 -24.30 12.26
N ARG A 20 -28.14 -25.40 12.59
CA ARG A 20 -27.02 -25.98 11.80
C ARG A 20 -27.60 -26.76 10.61
N PRO A 21 -26.95 -26.78 9.46
CA PRO A 21 -27.04 -27.88 8.52
C PRO A 21 -25.86 -28.84 8.64
N ARG A 22 -26.21 -30.08 8.43
CA ARG A 22 -25.43 -31.30 8.56
C ARG A 22 -24.37 -31.43 7.46
N THR A 23 -23.25 -32.03 7.82
CA THR A 23 -22.26 -32.71 7.00
C THR A 23 -22.90 -33.71 6.03
N ASN A 24 -22.43 -33.68 4.75
CA ASN A 24 -22.52 -34.82 3.86
C ASN A 24 -21.10 -35.18 3.43
N GLU A 25 -20.65 -36.35 3.89
CA GLU A 25 -19.60 -37.17 3.35
C GLU A 25 -20.02 -37.72 1.98
N VAL A 26 -19.15 -37.66 0.99
CA VAL A 26 -19.13 -38.57 -0.14
C VAL A 26 -17.70 -38.82 -0.54
N THR A 27 -17.17 -39.92 -0.05
CA THR A 27 -16.52 -41.08 -0.70
C THR A 27 -15.44 -40.84 -1.74
N GLU A 28 -14.31 -41.34 -1.35
CA GLU A 28 -13.08 -41.77 -2.04
C GLU A 28 -13.35 -42.64 -3.28
N ALA A 29 -12.60 -42.41 -4.35
CA ALA A 29 -12.29 -43.45 -5.34
C ALA A 29 -10.88 -43.22 -5.92
N ALA A 30 -10.00 -44.08 -5.48
CA ALA A 30 -8.68 -44.26 -6.02
C ALA A 30 -8.73 -44.90 -7.41
N HIS A 31 -7.82 -44.50 -8.32
CA HIS A 31 -7.29 -45.40 -9.35
C HIS A 31 -5.81 -45.11 -9.61
N GLN A 32 -5.02 -46.10 -9.25
CA GLN A 32 -3.64 -46.31 -9.62
C GLN A 32 -3.53 -46.84 -11.07
N ARG A 33 -2.37 -46.59 -11.65
CA ARG A 33 -1.56 -47.39 -12.61
C ARG A 33 -1.08 -46.53 -13.77
N THR A 34 0.12 -46.61 -14.31
CA THR A 34 1.34 -47.47 -14.20
C THR A 34 2.45 -46.76 -14.97
N ALA A 35 3.64 -47.14 -14.60
CA ALA A 35 4.93 -46.75 -15.18
C ALA A 35 5.13 -47.13 -16.67
N GLY A 36 6.01 -46.40 -17.35
CA GLY A 36 6.58 -46.76 -18.63
C GLY A 36 7.82 -45.93 -18.93
N ALA A 37 8.98 -46.49 -18.60
CA ALA A 37 10.28 -45.97 -19.00
C ALA A 37 10.60 -46.43 -20.45
N ALA A 38 11.22 -45.53 -21.24
CA ALA A 38 12.05 -45.96 -22.36
C ALA A 38 13.08 -44.87 -22.68
N THR A 39 14.31 -45.25 -22.46
CA THR A 39 15.56 -44.66 -22.94
C THR A 39 15.71 -44.85 -24.44
N ALA A 40 16.27 -43.89 -25.19
CA ALA A 40 17.17 -44.14 -26.30
C ALA A 40 17.99 -42.88 -26.67
N SER A 41 19.24 -43.05 -26.57
CA SER A 41 20.38 -42.32 -27.12
C SER A 41 20.40 -42.28 -28.65
N GLY A 42 21.00 -41.24 -29.22
CA GLY A 42 21.37 -41.25 -30.65
C GLY A 42 21.87 -39.90 -31.16
N THR A 43 23.14 -39.61 -31.01
CA THR A 43 23.92 -38.87 -32.01
C THR A 43 24.39 -39.85 -33.08
N PRO A 44 24.53 -39.44 -34.37
CA PRO A 44 25.85 -38.99 -34.83
C PRO A 44 25.87 -37.99 -36.03
N GLU A 45 27.07 -37.47 -36.18
CA GLU A 45 27.91 -37.27 -37.36
C GLU A 45 27.65 -36.14 -38.36
N ALA A 46 28.73 -35.39 -38.47
CA ALA A 46 29.11 -34.43 -39.48
C ALA A 46 29.57 -35.11 -40.78
N VAL A 47 29.27 -34.54 -41.95
CA VAL A 47 29.97 -34.65 -43.26
C VAL A 47 29.35 -33.52 -44.10
N GLY A 48 30.00 -32.65 -44.80
CA GLY A 48 31.24 -32.57 -45.52
C GLY A 48 31.16 -31.30 -46.38
N ALA A 49 32.27 -30.61 -46.45
CA ALA A 49 32.50 -29.47 -47.30
C ALA A 49 32.45 -29.80 -48.80
N ARG A 50 31.94 -28.88 -49.61
CA ARG A 50 32.41 -28.70 -51.00
C ARG A 50 32.32 -27.23 -51.42
N THR A 51 33.48 -26.69 -51.70
CA THR A 51 33.82 -25.49 -52.44
C THR A 51 33.34 -25.56 -53.89
N ALA A 52 32.77 -24.48 -54.41
CA ALA A 52 32.85 -24.16 -55.83
C ALA A 52 32.90 -22.63 -55.97
N ALA A 53 33.93 -22.19 -56.66
CA ALA A 53 34.26 -20.82 -56.97
C ALA A 53 33.60 -20.35 -58.27
N ALA A 54 33.50 -19.02 -58.34
CA ALA A 54 33.48 -18.12 -59.49
C ALA A 54 32.22 -17.99 -60.36
N THR A 55 31.67 -16.81 -60.45
CA THR A 55 31.99 -15.86 -61.52
C THR A 55 31.40 -14.47 -61.19
N ALA A 56 32.17 -13.44 -61.44
CA ALA A 56 31.77 -12.06 -61.39
C ALA A 56 30.78 -11.73 -62.54
N ASP A 57 29.74 -10.94 -62.23
CA ASP A 57 29.14 -10.07 -63.23
C ASP A 57 28.68 -8.77 -62.60
N GLU A 58 28.72 -7.75 -63.41
CA GLU A 58 28.75 -6.32 -63.15
C GLU A 58 27.43 -5.74 -62.61
N GLY A 59 27.56 -4.79 -61.70
CA GLY A 59 26.94 -3.50 -61.77
C GLY A 59 25.42 -3.40 -61.66
N LEU A 60 24.97 -3.01 -60.46
CA LEU A 60 23.96 -1.92 -60.26
C LEU A 60 24.01 -1.47 -58.81
N SER A 61 24.69 -0.37 -58.58
CA SER A 61 24.69 0.35 -57.31
C SER A 61 23.30 0.93 -57.06
N PHE A 62 22.50 0.23 -56.30
CA PHE A 62 21.37 0.86 -55.62
C PHE A 62 21.85 1.41 -54.28
N THR A 63 22.12 2.71 -54.25
CA THR A 63 22.19 3.45 -53.01
C THR A 63 20.78 3.38 -52.38
N GLN A 64 20.61 2.38 -51.52
CA GLN A 64 19.47 2.32 -50.60
C GLN A 64 19.75 3.41 -49.56
N GLU A 65 19.16 4.62 -49.74
CA GLU A 65 18.99 5.55 -48.66
C GLU A 65 18.25 4.80 -47.55
N ALA A 66 19.00 4.43 -46.52
CA ALA A 66 18.43 4.00 -45.24
C ALA A 66 17.68 5.21 -44.68
N VAL A 67 16.40 5.29 -45.03
CA VAL A 67 15.45 6.08 -44.27
C VAL A 67 15.57 5.56 -42.84
N GLY A 68 16.28 6.29 -42.01
CA GLY A 68 16.38 6.05 -40.60
C GLY A 68 14.95 6.05 -40.02
N MET A 69 14.38 4.87 -39.90
CA MET A 69 13.27 4.68 -38.99
C MET A 69 13.83 4.91 -37.58
N GLU A 70 13.79 6.15 -37.12
CA GLU A 70 13.92 6.45 -35.70
C GLU A 70 12.87 5.57 -35.01
N SER A 71 13.35 4.57 -34.27
CA SER A 71 12.47 3.82 -33.40
C SER A 71 11.79 4.84 -32.47
N PRO A 72 10.45 4.87 -32.38
CA PRO A 72 9.76 5.84 -31.55
C PRO A 72 10.32 5.70 -30.14
N SER A 73 10.81 6.81 -29.58
CA SER A 73 11.28 6.86 -28.20
C SER A 73 10.25 6.19 -27.31
N PRO A 74 10.65 5.30 -26.39
CA PRO A 74 9.70 4.56 -25.57
C PRO A 74 8.81 5.55 -24.82
N ARG A 75 7.53 5.52 -25.14
CA ARG A 75 6.53 6.40 -24.54
C ARG A 75 6.53 6.19 -23.02
N MET A 76 6.66 7.29 -22.26
CA MET A 76 6.54 7.25 -20.81
C MET A 76 5.15 6.72 -20.43
N PRO A 77 5.04 5.78 -19.45
CA PRO A 77 3.77 5.22 -19.05
C PRO A 77 2.85 6.30 -18.44
N SER A 78 1.56 6.22 -18.73
CA SER A 78 0.57 7.09 -18.10
C SER A 78 0.32 6.67 -16.65
N VAL A 79 0.08 7.64 -15.75
CA VAL A 79 -0.10 7.41 -14.31
C VAL A 79 -1.45 7.97 -13.86
N GLY A 80 -2.29 7.09 -13.30
CA GLY A 80 -3.50 7.48 -12.57
C GLY A 80 -3.18 7.69 -11.09
N VAL A 81 -3.39 8.89 -10.59
CA VAL A 81 -3.15 9.22 -9.19
C VAL A 81 -4.48 9.30 -8.46
N VAL A 82 -4.69 8.42 -7.50
CA VAL A 82 -5.91 8.37 -6.69
C VAL A 82 -5.68 9.12 -5.38
N ILE A 83 -6.52 10.14 -5.14
CA ILE A 83 -6.50 10.94 -3.92
C ILE A 83 -7.84 10.75 -3.19
N PRO A 84 -7.93 9.85 -2.19
CA PRO A 84 -9.12 9.72 -1.37
C PRO A 84 -9.22 10.87 -0.39
N THR A 85 -10.42 11.46 -0.23
CA THR A 85 -10.65 12.56 0.72
C THR A 85 -12.03 12.49 1.34
N ARG A 86 -12.15 13.05 2.55
CA ARG A 86 -13.43 13.34 3.21
C ARG A 86 -13.95 14.75 2.94
N GLY A 87 -13.17 15.59 2.26
CA GLY A 87 -13.49 16.97 1.97
C GLY A 87 -13.40 17.93 3.17
N ASN A 88 -12.85 17.49 4.28
CA ASN A 88 -12.76 18.27 5.53
C ASN A 88 -11.36 18.87 5.80
N ARG A 89 -10.45 18.76 4.84
CA ARG A 89 -9.07 19.29 4.89
C ARG A 89 -8.73 19.99 3.56
N PRO A 90 -9.38 21.10 3.24
CA PRO A 90 -9.24 21.74 1.92
C PRO A 90 -7.83 22.22 1.61
N GLU A 91 -7.10 22.77 2.58
CA GLU A 91 -5.75 23.28 2.37
C GLU A 91 -4.75 22.17 2.12
N GLU A 92 -4.84 21.07 2.89
CA GLU A 92 -4.00 19.90 2.71
C GLU A 92 -4.28 19.23 1.37
N LEU A 93 -5.55 19.05 1.00
CA LEU A 93 -5.96 18.49 -0.28
C LEU A 93 -5.43 19.33 -1.45
N ARG A 94 -5.52 20.66 -1.37
CA ARG A 94 -4.96 21.57 -2.40
C ARG A 94 -3.46 21.38 -2.54
N ALA A 95 -2.74 21.29 -1.42
CA ALA A 95 -1.30 21.06 -1.42
C ALA A 95 -0.94 19.70 -2.02
N ALA A 96 -1.70 18.64 -1.70
CA ALA A 96 -1.51 17.30 -2.27
C ALA A 96 -1.76 17.27 -3.77
N VAL A 97 -2.86 17.86 -4.25
CA VAL A 97 -3.18 17.96 -5.69
C VAL A 97 -2.10 18.76 -6.42
N TRP A 98 -1.72 19.91 -5.88
CA TRP A 98 -0.66 20.74 -6.47
C TRP A 98 0.67 19.98 -6.59
N ALA A 99 1.10 19.28 -5.53
CA ALA A 99 2.34 18.52 -5.51
C ALA A 99 2.35 17.35 -6.51
N VAL A 100 1.17 16.78 -6.81
CA VAL A 100 1.02 15.75 -7.85
C VAL A 100 1.12 16.38 -9.24
N LEU A 101 0.45 17.50 -9.49
CA LEU A 101 0.46 18.18 -10.80
C LEU A 101 1.81 18.85 -11.10
N ASP A 102 2.56 19.25 -10.08
CA ASP A 102 3.89 19.86 -10.21
C ASP A 102 5.02 18.82 -10.42
N GLN A 103 4.69 17.54 -10.65
CA GLN A 103 5.70 16.53 -10.97
C GLN A 103 6.27 16.76 -12.37
N HIS A 104 7.60 16.88 -12.48
CA HIS A 104 8.31 16.89 -13.76
C HIS A 104 8.31 15.46 -14.33
N TYR A 105 7.29 15.16 -15.12
CA TYR A 105 7.06 13.85 -15.72
C TYR A 105 6.54 13.98 -17.15
N ASP A 106 7.15 13.27 -18.10
CA ASP A 106 6.83 13.41 -19.54
C ASP A 106 5.65 12.53 -19.97
N GLY A 107 5.09 11.71 -19.08
CA GLY A 107 3.90 10.91 -19.32
C GLY A 107 2.62 11.63 -18.88
N ARG A 108 1.46 11.14 -19.34
CA ARG A 108 0.16 11.66 -18.89
C ARG A 108 -0.05 11.37 -17.40
N ILE A 109 -0.50 12.37 -16.66
CA ILE A 109 -0.97 12.25 -15.26
C ILE A 109 -2.47 12.47 -15.24
N SER A 110 -3.23 11.48 -14.73
CA SER A 110 -4.67 11.57 -14.51
C SER A 110 -4.95 11.53 -13.02
N VAL A 111 -5.41 12.62 -12.43
CA VAL A 111 -5.73 12.71 -11.00
C VAL A 111 -7.21 12.40 -10.81
N VAL A 112 -7.49 11.44 -9.93
CA VAL A 112 -8.86 11.08 -9.53
C VAL A 112 -9.01 11.33 -8.03
N ILE A 113 -9.67 12.42 -7.67
CA ILE A 113 -10.04 12.76 -6.30
C ILE A 113 -11.33 12.02 -5.98
N VAL A 114 -11.31 11.13 -4.99
CA VAL A 114 -12.47 10.33 -4.59
C VAL A 114 -12.98 10.80 -3.24
N VAL A 115 -14.20 11.32 -3.25
CA VAL A 115 -14.84 11.92 -2.07
C VAL A 115 -15.66 10.88 -1.32
N ASP A 116 -15.34 10.66 -0.05
CA ASP A 116 -16.05 9.73 0.83
C ASP A 116 -16.70 10.50 1.99
N GLY A 117 -17.97 10.85 1.82
CA GLY A 117 -18.81 11.48 2.86
C GLY A 117 -19.13 12.95 2.67
N ALA A 118 -18.42 13.72 1.83
CA ALA A 118 -18.79 15.07 1.44
C ALA A 118 -19.45 15.11 0.06
N SER A 119 -19.89 16.30 -0.38
CA SER A 119 -20.33 16.52 -1.76
C SER A 119 -19.12 16.67 -2.68
N PRO A 120 -19.06 15.95 -3.82
CA PRO A 120 -18.01 16.12 -4.82
C PRO A 120 -17.93 17.53 -5.39
N GLU A 121 -19.06 18.24 -5.50
CA GLU A 121 -19.13 19.61 -6.01
C GLU A 121 -18.38 20.57 -5.08
N ILE A 122 -18.58 20.46 -3.76
CA ILE A 122 -17.87 21.26 -2.76
C ILE A 122 -16.36 20.98 -2.85
N VAL A 123 -15.97 19.72 -2.97
CA VAL A 123 -14.55 19.35 -3.09
C VAL A 123 -13.94 19.85 -4.40
N ALA A 124 -14.71 19.82 -5.51
CA ALA A 124 -14.26 20.37 -6.78
C ALA A 124 -14.00 21.89 -6.68
N GLU A 125 -14.86 22.64 -5.97
CA GLU A 125 -14.67 24.07 -5.69
C GLU A 125 -13.41 24.31 -4.83
N GLN A 126 -13.13 23.44 -3.85
CA GLN A 126 -11.94 23.55 -3.00
C GLN A 126 -10.62 23.47 -3.77
N VAL A 127 -10.58 22.78 -4.90
CA VAL A 127 -9.36 22.57 -5.70
C VAL A 127 -9.36 23.33 -7.03
N ALA A 128 -10.41 24.09 -7.34
CA ALA A 128 -10.63 24.70 -8.65
C ALA A 128 -9.46 25.56 -9.14
N ASP A 129 -8.79 26.27 -8.27
CA ASP A 129 -7.68 27.16 -8.60
C ASP A 129 -6.33 26.43 -8.83
N VAL A 130 -6.17 25.22 -8.30
CA VAL A 130 -4.94 24.43 -8.46
C VAL A 130 -4.98 23.50 -9.69
N ILE A 131 -6.16 23.27 -10.26
CA ILE A 131 -6.35 22.40 -11.44
C ILE A 131 -6.32 23.16 -12.77
N VAL A 132 -6.14 24.48 -12.76
CA VAL A 132 -6.06 25.28 -13.98
C VAL A 132 -4.72 25.01 -14.69
N PRO A 133 -4.71 24.61 -15.97
CA PRO A 133 -3.49 24.40 -16.73
C PRO A 133 -2.63 25.69 -16.77
N ARG A 134 -1.35 25.58 -16.47
CA ARG A 134 -0.39 26.70 -16.46
C ARG A 134 0.41 26.79 -17.75
N ASP A 135 0.61 25.65 -18.42
CA ASP A 135 1.39 25.57 -19.66
C ASP A 135 0.92 24.38 -20.55
N ALA A 136 1.60 24.18 -21.68
CA ALA A 136 1.30 23.12 -22.62
C ALA A 136 1.53 21.70 -22.06
N LYS A 137 2.37 21.54 -21.01
CA LYS A 137 2.59 20.25 -20.35
C LYS A 137 1.41 19.91 -19.48
N ASP A 138 0.82 20.89 -18.81
CA ASP A 138 -0.39 20.72 -18.00
C ASP A 138 -1.60 20.25 -18.84
N ALA A 139 -1.58 20.50 -20.15
CA ALA A 139 -2.60 19.96 -21.07
C ALA A 139 -2.59 18.42 -21.16
N LEU A 140 -1.53 17.76 -20.71
CA LEU A 140 -1.46 16.30 -20.57
C LEU A 140 -2.08 15.80 -19.26
N HIS A 141 -2.45 16.70 -18.34
CA HIS A 141 -3.00 16.38 -17.04
C HIS A 141 -4.52 16.52 -17.08
N ASP A 142 -5.22 15.55 -16.48
CA ASP A 142 -6.66 15.64 -16.23
C ASP A 142 -6.93 15.42 -14.74
N VAL A 143 -7.89 16.19 -14.20
CA VAL A 143 -8.33 16.07 -12.81
C VAL A 143 -9.83 15.84 -12.78
N ARG A 144 -10.25 14.80 -12.09
CA ARG A 144 -11.66 14.44 -11.89
C ARG A 144 -11.98 14.29 -10.42
N VAL A 145 -13.11 14.83 -10.01
CA VAL A 145 -13.64 14.68 -8.66
C VAL A 145 -14.86 13.76 -8.72
N LEU A 146 -14.84 12.66 -8.00
CA LEU A 146 -15.87 11.61 -8.05
C LEU A 146 -16.33 11.23 -6.65
N PRO A 147 -17.60 10.88 -6.44
CA PRO A 147 -18.04 10.27 -5.19
C PRO A 147 -17.48 8.85 -5.05
N ASN A 148 -17.23 8.42 -3.80
CA ASN A 148 -16.98 7.00 -3.53
C ASN A 148 -18.22 6.17 -3.92
N ARG A 149 -18.02 5.14 -4.74
CA ARG A 149 -19.08 4.26 -5.25
C ARG A 149 -19.04 2.85 -4.68
N LEU A 150 -18.04 2.56 -3.85
CA LEU A 150 -17.82 1.26 -3.24
C LEU A 150 -18.01 1.35 -1.71
N SER A 151 -17.42 0.42 -0.95
CA SER A 151 -17.57 0.43 0.51
C SER A 151 -17.17 1.77 1.13
N PRO A 152 -17.92 2.30 2.09
CA PRO A 152 -17.53 3.51 2.78
C PRO A 152 -16.15 3.39 3.43
N GLY A 153 -15.35 4.44 3.33
CA GLY A 153 -14.00 4.50 3.89
C GLY A 153 -12.90 4.42 2.86
N LEU A 154 -11.68 4.49 3.36
CA LEU A 154 -10.46 4.63 2.58
C LEU A 154 -10.23 3.52 1.53
N PRO A 155 -10.47 2.21 1.85
CA PRO A 155 -10.30 1.14 0.86
C PRO A 155 -11.24 1.26 -0.35
N GLY A 156 -12.53 1.50 -0.11
CA GLY A 156 -13.51 1.66 -1.18
C GLY A 156 -13.26 2.90 -2.02
N ALA A 157 -12.85 4.02 -1.39
CA ALA A 157 -12.47 5.23 -2.10
C ALA A 157 -11.26 4.99 -3.01
N ARG A 158 -10.23 4.28 -2.54
CA ARG A 158 -9.09 3.91 -3.40
C ARG A 158 -9.50 3.02 -4.56
N ASN A 159 -10.33 2.01 -4.32
CA ASN A 159 -10.81 1.13 -5.37
C ASN A 159 -11.71 1.85 -6.39
N THR A 160 -12.56 2.78 -5.94
CA THR A 160 -13.31 3.66 -6.83
C THR A 160 -12.38 4.43 -7.76
N GLY A 161 -11.30 4.99 -7.22
CA GLY A 161 -10.29 5.70 -8.00
C GLY A 161 -9.54 4.79 -8.97
N ILE A 162 -9.13 3.59 -8.54
CA ILE A 162 -8.48 2.59 -9.42
C ILE A 162 -9.40 2.24 -10.60
N ALA A 163 -10.69 1.99 -10.33
CA ALA A 163 -11.68 1.66 -11.36
C ALA A 163 -11.89 2.80 -12.36
N ALA A 164 -11.79 4.05 -11.91
CA ALA A 164 -11.96 5.23 -12.73
C ALA A 164 -10.73 5.57 -13.61
N CYS A 165 -9.55 5.03 -13.32
CA CYS A 165 -8.34 5.28 -14.10
C CYS A 165 -8.28 4.39 -15.35
N ASP A 166 -7.85 4.98 -16.49
CA ASP A 166 -7.58 4.32 -17.77
C ASP A 166 -6.08 4.30 -18.13
N THR A 167 -5.22 4.49 -17.14
CA THR A 167 -3.77 4.67 -17.24
C THR A 167 -2.99 3.35 -17.13
N ASP A 168 -1.71 3.35 -17.49
CA ASP A 168 -0.83 2.17 -17.40
C ASP A 168 -0.49 1.80 -15.95
N LEU A 169 -0.32 2.83 -15.12
CA LEU A 169 0.06 2.73 -13.72
C LEU A 169 -0.97 3.40 -12.83
N ILE A 170 -1.06 2.92 -11.60
CA ILE A 170 -1.83 3.52 -10.50
C ILE A 170 -0.86 3.97 -9.41
N ALA A 171 -1.07 5.16 -8.89
CA ALA A 171 -0.37 5.67 -7.71
C ALA A 171 -1.39 6.21 -6.70
N PHE A 172 -1.03 6.22 -5.42
CA PHE A 172 -1.84 6.81 -4.36
C PHE A 172 -1.16 8.04 -3.77
N CYS A 173 -1.97 9.03 -3.41
CA CYS A 173 -1.58 10.16 -2.60
C CYS A 173 -2.69 10.42 -1.59
N ASP A 174 -2.40 10.38 -0.29
CA ASP A 174 -3.39 10.73 0.72
C ASP A 174 -3.57 12.26 0.76
N ASP A 175 -4.76 12.74 1.10
CA ASP A 175 -5.13 14.16 1.00
C ASP A 175 -4.40 15.09 2.00
N ASP A 176 -3.56 14.53 2.88
CA ASP A 176 -2.71 15.25 3.83
C ASP A 176 -1.21 15.00 3.62
N ASP A 177 -0.82 14.24 2.58
CA ASP A 177 0.57 13.98 2.23
C ASP A 177 1.02 14.85 1.04
N GLU A 178 2.31 15.07 0.93
CA GLU A 178 2.92 15.90 -0.13
C GLU A 178 3.95 15.08 -0.91
N TRP A 179 3.76 14.95 -2.22
CA TRP A 179 4.76 14.37 -3.09
C TRP A 179 5.93 15.33 -3.31
N LEU A 180 7.15 14.83 -3.17
CA LEU A 180 8.34 15.59 -3.42
C LEU A 180 8.77 15.50 -4.90
N PRO A 181 9.50 16.49 -5.42
CA PRO A 181 9.89 16.53 -6.84
C PRO A 181 10.62 15.27 -7.30
N GLY A 182 10.28 14.81 -8.51
CA GLY A 182 10.90 13.67 -9.17
C GLY A 182 10.42 12.30 -8.70
N LYS A 183 9.32 12.22 -7.93
CA LYS A 183 8.76 10.94 -7.47
C LYS A 183 8.34 10.06 -8.65
N LEU A 184 7.55 10.58 -9.57
CA LEU A 184 7.06 9.80 -10.71
C LEU A 184 8.19 9.32 -11.59
N ALA A 185 9.14 10.20 -11.96
CA ALA A 185 10.28 9.83 -12.79
C ALA A 185 11.13 8.72 -12.14
N ALA A 186 11.44 8.84 -10.85
CA ALA A 186 12.26 7.85 -10.15
C ALA A 186 11.55 6.48 -10.01
N GLN A 187 10.25 6.48 -9.68
CA GLN A 187 9.52 5.24 -9.47
C GLN A 187 9.14 4.54 -10.77
N THR A 188 8.82 5.28 -11.83
CA THR A 188 8.60 4.67 -13.15
C THR A 188 9.88 4.07 -13.72
N ALA A 189 11.04 4.71 -13.51
CA ALA A 189 12.33 4.12 -13.84
C ALA A 189 12.60 2.82 -13.05
N ALA A 190 12.27 2.79 -11.76
CA ALA A 190 12.40 1.57 -10.94
C ALA A 190 11.48 0.43 -11.44
N LEU A 191 10.30 0.74 -12.01
CA LEU A 191 9.40 -0.25 -12.60
C LEU A 191 9.87 -0.76 -13.97
N ALA A 192 10.72 -0.01 -14.68
CA ALA A 192 11.22 -0.40 -16.00
C ALA A 192 12.03 -1.71 -15.96
N GLY A 193 12.64 -2.06 -14.82
CA GLY A 193 13.32 -3.33 -14.57
C GLY A 193 12.41 -4.57 -14.46
N GLY A 194 11.10 -4.44 -14.76
CA GLY A 194 10.15 -5.54 -14.74
C GLY A 194 9.40 -5.73 -13.41
N ALA A 195 9.60 -4.85 -12.44
CA ALA A 195 8.79 -4.81 -11.23
C ALA A 195 7.34 -4.41 -11.54
N GLU A 196 6.38 -4.96 -10.77
CA GLU A 196 4.96 -4.65 -10.89
C GLU A 196 4.52 -3.57 -9.89
N PHE A 197 5.32 -3.35 -8.85
CA PHE A 197 5.03 -2.45 -7.74
C PHE A 197 6.31 -1.75 -7.31
N ALA A 198 6.24 -0.44 -7.08
CA ALA A 198 7.34 0.32 -6.51
C ALA A 198 6.85 1.17 -5.32
N SER A 199 7.77 1.44 -4.40
CA SER A 199 7.60 2.33 -3.27
C SER A 199 8.83 3.21 -3.12
N CYS A 200 8.83 4.14 -2.18
CA CYS A 200 9.97 5.01 -1.92
C CYS A 200 10.09 5.37 -0.44
N ALA A 201 11.23 5.95 -0.05
CA ALA A 201 11.41 6.51 1.27
C ALA A 201 10.48 7.71 1.50
N ILE A 202 10.24 8.02 2.78
CA ILE A 202 9.44 9.16 3.20
C ILE A 202 10.26 10.16 4.02
N GLU A 203 9.83 11.40 4.01
CA GLU A 203 10.19 12.39 5.01
C GLU A 203 9.01 12.55 5.98
N VAL A 204 9.21 12.25 7.24
CA VAL A 204 8.19 12.48 8.28
C VAL A 204 8.32 13.90 8.80
N GLU A 205 7.23 14.66 8.73
CA GLU A 205 7.10 15.98 9.32
C GLU A 205 6.30 15.89 10.62
N TYR A 206 6.89 16.40 11.70
CA TYR A 206 6.27 16.51 13.02
C TYR A 206 6.57 17.88 13.65
N GLY A 207 5.59 18.74 13.71
CA GLY A 207 5.77 20.14 14.09
C GLY A 207 6.79 20.83 13.16
N THR A 208 7.89 21.33 13.72
CA THR A 208 8.99 21.97 12.95
C THR A 208 10.09 20.99 12.53
N HIS A 209 9.98 19.72 12.89
CA HIS A 209 11.01 18.72 12.62
C HIS A 209 10.67 17.88 11.41
N ARG A 210 11.68 17.65 10.55
CA ARG A 210 11.62 16.76 9.40
C ARG A 210 12.68 15.66 9.55
N ARG A 211 12.30 14.42 9.34
CA ARG A 211 13.18 13.25 9.46
C ARG A 211 12.97 12.27 8.32
N PRO A 212 14.01 11.96 7.54
CA PRO A 212 13.91 10.92 6.52
C PRO A 212 13.77 9.54 7.17
N ARG A 213 13.02 8.66 6.50
CA ARG A 213 12.88 7.25 6.81
C ARG A 213 13.30 6.45 5.59
N LEU A 214 14.52 5.96 5.65
CA LEU A 214 15.14 5.15 4.61
C LEU A 214 15.04 3.67 4.97
N ALA A 215 15.06 2.80 3.95
CA ALA A 215 15.11 1.35 4.13
C ALA A 215 16.54 0.80 4.06
N GLY A 216 17.46 1.51 3.44
CA GLY A 216 18.84 1.07 3.20
C GLY A 216 18.94 -0.01 2.11
N THR A 217 17.95 -0.08 1.21
CA THR A 217 17.89 -1.08 0.14
C THR A 217 17.09 -0.54 -1.04
N GLU A 218 17.34 -1.07 -2.23
CA GLU A 218 16.59 -0.76 -3.44
C GLU A 218 15.44 -1.76 -3.70
N THR A 219 15.25 -2.73 -2.80
CA THR A 219 14.24 -3.78 -2.93
C THR A 219 13.66 -4.14 -1.58
N ILE A 220 12.32 -4.23 -1.51
CA ILE A 220 11.60 -4.70 -0.32
C ILE A 220 10.99 -6.06 -0.60
N THR A 221 11.33 -7.04 0.22
CA THR A 221 10.84 -8.41 0.12
C THR A 221 9.65 -8.67 1.06
N LYS A 222 8.94 -9.78 0.82
CA LYS A 222 7.94 -10.28 1.76
C LYS A 222 8.53 -10.47 3.17
N ALA A 223 9.76 -10.99 3.27
CA ALA A 223 10.40 -11.23 4.57
C ALA A 223 10.64 -9.92 5.35
N ASP A 224 10.98 -8.83 4.66
CA ASP A 224 11.15 -7.52 5.29
C ASP A 224 9.83 -7.01 5.85
N LEU A 225 8.74 -7.09 5.08
CA LEU A 225 7.40 -6.67 5.49
C LEU A 225 6.79 -7.55 6.58
N VAL A 226 7.11 -8.84 6.62
CA VAL A 226 6.73 -9.74 7.71
C VAL A 226 7.48 -9.40 9.00
N ARG A 227 8.78 -9.12 8.92
CA ARG A 227 9.62 -8.77 10.06
C ARG A 227 9.29 -7.39 10.64
N SER A 228 8.87 -6.45 9.78
CA SER A 228 8.53 -5.09 10.17
C SER A 228 7.48 -4.52 9.20
N ARG A 229 6.49 -3.77 9.72
CA ARG A 229 5.57 -3.02 8.84
C ARG A 229 6.31 -2.08 7.89
N MET A 230 7.54 -1.65 8.23
CA MET A 230 8.32 -0.69 7.46
C MET A 230 7.50 0.59 7.18
N VAL A 231 7.48 1.50 8.15
CA VAL A 231 6.63 2.71 8.12
C VAL A 231 6.79 3.56 6.87
N MET A 232 7.94 3.46 6.17
CA MET A 232 8.18 4.13 4.90
C MET A 232 7.46 3.45 3.71
N VAL A 233 7.01 2.21 3.85
CA VAL A 233 6.15 1.55 2.88
C VAL A 233 4.70 1.96 3.19
N HIS A 234 4.35 3.15 2.71
CA HIS A 234 3.12 3.88 2.99
C HIS A 234 2.30 4.06 1.72
N SER A 235 0.98 4.12 1.81
CA SER A 235 0.10 4.25 0.65
C SER A 235 0.53 5.32 -0.34
N SER A 236 0.82 6.54 0.15
CA SER A 236 1.23 7.66 -0.71
C SER A 236 2.56 7.46 -1.44
N THR A 237 3.33 6.42 -1.06
CA THR A 237 4.55 6.03 -1.75
C THR A 237 4.33 5.00 -2.87
N PHE A 238 3.13 4.44 -2.99
CA PHE A 238 2.87 3.33 -3.91
C PHE A 238 2.65 3.79 -5.34
N ILE A 239 3.24 3.04 -6.27
CA ILE A 239 2.92 3.04 -7.69
C ILE A 239 3.00 1.61 -8.20
N PHE A 240 2.01 1.18 -8.98
CA PHE A 240 1.93 -0.20 -9.46
C PHE A 240 1.19 -0.29 -10.81
N ARG A 241 1.38 -1.41 -11.51
CA ARG A 241 0.70 -1.66 -12.79
C ARG A 241 -0.79 -1.82 -12.58
N ARG A 242 -1.60 -1.06 -13.35
CA ARG A 242 -3.05 -1.14 -13.30
C ARG A 242 -3.52 -2.58 -13.59
N GLY A 243 -4.59 -3.00 -12.90
CA GLY A 243 -5.16 -4.34 -13.05
C GLY A 243 -4.46 -5.45 -12.26
N THR A 244 -3.34 -5.16 -11.59
CA THR A 244 -2.59 -6.18 -10.83
C THR A 244 -3.08 -6.35 -9.40
N LEU A 245 -3.52 -5.27 -8.76
CA LEU A 245 -3.87 -5.23 -7.33
C LEU A 245 -5.06 -4.30 -7.08
N TRP A 246 -5.85 -4.67 -6.07
CA TRP A 246 -6.95 -3.91 -5.49
C TRP A 246 -6.77 -3.85 -3.98
N VAL A 247 -7.24 -2.77 -3.36
CA VAL A 247 -7.25 -2.65 -1.89
C VAL A 247 -8.32 -3.58 -1.33
N ASP A 248 -8.07 -4.23 -0.20
CA ASP A 248 -9.07 -5.08 0.43
C ASP A 248 -10.05 -4.25 1.26
N GLU A 249 -11.32 -4.22 0.84
CA GLU A 249 -12.36 -3.43 1.49
C GLU A 249 -12.85 -4.03 2.81
N SER A 250 -12.42 -5.26 3.14
CA SER A 250 -12.71 -5.87 4.43
C SER A 250 -11.79 -5.40 5.56
N ALA A 251 -10.79 -4.55 5.25
CA ALA A 251 -9.88 -3.99 6.25
C ALA A 251 -10.66 -3.16 7.29
N PRO A 252 -10.65 -3.55 8.59
CA PRO A 252 -11.47 -2.91 9.61
C PRO A 252 -11.16 -1.42 9.74
N ALA A 253 -12.14 -0.57 9.52
CA ALA A 253 -12.01 0.90 9.53
C ALA A 253 -10.83 1.43 8.66
N GLY A 254 -10.46 0.71 7.62
CA GLY A 254 -9.31 1.04 6.76
C GLY A 254 -7.96 0.89 7.45
N GLN A 255 -7.86 0.08 8.51
CA GLN A 255 -6.58 -0.12 9.21
C GLN A 255 -5.72 -1.18 8.52
N ASN A 256 -4.47 -0.83 8.23
CA ASN A 256 -3.43 -1.71 7.64
C ASN A 256 -3.72 -2.20 6.20
N GLU A 257 -4.67 -1.60 5.47
CA GLU A 257 -4.97 -1.94 4.08
C GLU A 257 -3.77 -1.69 3.16
N ASP A 258 -2.94 -0.71 3.47
CA ASP A 258 -1.68 -0.41 2.80
C ASP A 258 -0.63 -1.51 3.03
N TRP A 259 -0.51 -1.98 4.27
CA TRP A 259 0.40 -3.08 4.61
C TRP A 259 -0.05 -4.40 3.97
N ASP A 260 -1.36 -4.70 3.97
CA ASP A 260 -1.92 -5.83 3.23
C ASP A 260 -1.59 -5.75 1.73
N LEU A 261 -1.82 -4.59 1.12
CA LEU A 261 -1.55 -4.38 -0.31
C LEU A 261 -0.07 -4.60 -0.64
N ALA A 262 0.84 -4.02 0.18
CA ALA A 262 2.28 -4.19 0.02
C ALA A 262 2.72 -5.64 0.22
N LEU A 263 2.18 -6.35 1.23
CA LEU A 263 2.46 -7.78 1.44
C LEU A 263 1.98 -8.63 0.26
N ARG A 264 0.79 -8.38 -0.27
CA ARG A 264 0.29 -9.10 -1.46
C ARG A 264 1.16 -8.82 -2.68
N ALA A 265 1.61 -7.59 -2.88
CA ALA A 265 2.57 -7.25 -3.92
C ALA A 265 3.89 -8.01 -3.74
N ALA A 266 4.48 -7.95 -2.54
CA ALA A 266 5.75 -8.62 -2.23
C ALA A 266 5.70 -10.15 -2.27
N LYS A 267 4.50 -10.75 -2.11
CA LYS A 267 4.29 -12.20 -2.32
C LYS A 267 4.37 -12.59 -3.79
N ARG A 268 4.03 -11.68 -4.70
CA ARG A 268 4.13 -11.91 -6.15
C ARG A 268 5.55 -11.70 -6.65
N ARG A 269 6.11 -10.52 -6.37
CA ARG A 269 7.48 -10.13 -6.73
C ARG A 269 8.01 -9.13 -5.68
N PRO A 270 9.32 -9.06 -5.44
CA PRO A 270 9.91 -8.00 -4.64
C PRO A 270 9.47 -6.62 -5.13
N ILE A 271 9.18 -5.73 -4.19
CA ILE A 271 8.82 -4.35 -4.46
C ILE A 271 10.09 -3.58 -4.84
N ALA A 272 10.12 -2.91 -5.98
CA ALA A 272 11.18 -1.98 -6.31
C ALA A 272 11.12 -0.79 -5.34
N TYR A 273 12.26 -0.37 -4.80
CA TYR A 273 12.28 0.65 -3.78
C TYR A 273 13.28 1.76 -4.10
N VAL A 274 12.79 2.99 -4.13
CA VAL A 274 13.64 4.18 -4.29
C VAL A 274 13.99 4.69 -2.90
N ASP A 275 15.22 4.40 -2.43
CA ASP A 275 15.67 4.75 -1.07
C ASP A 275 16.05 6.24 -0.94
N ARG A 276 15.19 7.09 -1.45
CA ARG A 276 15.22 8.55 -1.36
C ARG A 276 13.84 9.06 -0.93
N PRO A 277 13.75 10.02 0.02
CA PRO A 277 12.47 10.62 0.39
C PRO A 277 11.81 11.29 -0.83
N LEU A 278 10.65 10.78 -1.23
CA LEU A 278 9.86 11.30 -2.35
C LEU A 278 8.41 11.58 -1.95
N VAL A 279 8.08 11.37 -0.68
CA VAL A 279 6.81 11.74 -0.07
C VAL A 279 7.07 12.32 1.30
N ARG A 280 6.46 13.46 1.60
CA ARG A 280 6.40 14.03 2.95
C ARG A 280 5.09 13.62 3.60
N VAL A 281 5.20 12.94 4.75
CA VAL A 281 4.07 12.46 5.55
C VAL A 281 3.96 13.29 6.81
N ARG A 282 2.80 13.92 7.03
CA ARG A 282 2.56 14.73 8.23
C ARG A 282 2.08 13.87 9.39
N TRP A 283 2.87 13.87 10.48
CA TRP A 283 2.50 13.20 11.71
C TRP A 283 2.00 14.17 12.76
N GLY A 284 0.99 13.76 13.55
CA GLY A 284 0.54 14.53 14.71
C GLY A 284 -0.85 15.14 14.61
N GLY A 285 -1.44 15.26 13.42
CA GLY A 285 -2.82 15.74 13.20
C GLY A 285 -3.87 14.65 13.10
N SER A 286 -3.47 13.39 13.10
CA SER A 286 -4.35 12.27 12.80
C SER A 286 -5.23 11.91 14.01
N HIS A 287 -6.55 11.98 13.84
CA HIS A 287 -7.56 11.44 14.77
C HIS A 287 -7.43 9.91 14.97
N TYR A 288 -6.63 9.23 14.16
CA TYR A 288 -6.35 7.80 14.26
C TYR A 288 -5.62 7.38 15.55
N VAL A 289 -4.94 8.30 16.23
CA VAL A 289 -4.13 7.96 17.42
C VAL A 289 -5.02 7.47 18.58
N ALA A 290 -6.26 7.92 18.69
CA ALA A 290 -7.17 7.54 19.78
C ALA A 290 -8.06 6.31 19.47
N ARG A 291 -8.03 5.76 18.25
CA ARG A 291 -8.91 4.65 17.81
C ARG A 291 -8.28 3.29 18.11
N TRP A 292 -8.07 2.98 19.38
CA TRP A 292 -7.43 1.74 19.82
C TRP A 292 -8.18 0.47 19.38
N ALA A 293 -9.52 0.50 19.42
CA ALA A 293 -10.34 -0.65 19.02
C ALA A 293 -10.14 -0.99 17.53
N ASP A 294 -10.11 0.02 16.66
CA ASP A 294 -9.89 -0.17 15.23
C ASP A 294 -8.48 -0.68 14.94
N ARG A 295 -7.48 -0.20 15.68
CA ARG A 295 -6.10 -0.70 15.57
C ARG A 295 -5.96 -2.15 16.00
N ILE A 296 -6.66 -2.57 17.05
CA ILE A 296 -6.72 -3.97 17.47
C ILE A 296 -7.36 -4.80 16.35
N ALA A 297 -8.54 -4.41 15.88
CA ALA A 297 -9.24 -5.11 14.81
C ALA A 297 -8.38 -5.22 13.54
N GLY A 298 -7.69 -4.14 13.15
CA GLY A 298 -6.78 -4.15 12.00
C GLY A 298 -5.58 -5.07 12.15
N LEU A 299 -4.98 -5.15 13.33
CA LEU A 299 -3.86 -6.07 13.57
C LEU A 299 -4.32 -7.54 13.65
N GLU A 300 -5.48 -7.81 14.26
CA GLU A 300 -6.07 -9.14 14.29
C GLU A 300 -6.47 -9.61 12.89
N TRP A 301 -7.04 -8.71 12.08
CA TRP A 301 -7.34 -8.96 10.67
C TRP A 301 -6.07 -9.29 9.87
N MET A 302 -4.96 -8.55 10.08
CA MET A 302 -3.68 -8.85 9.44
C MET A 302 -3.14 -10.22 9.82
N LEU A 303 -3.22 -10.62 11.11
CA LEU A 303 -2.78 -11.94 11.57
C LEU A 303 -3.61 -13.07 10.97
N ALA A 304 -4.93 -12.88 10.83
CA ALA A 304 -5.82 -13.86 10.22
C ALA A 304 -5.57 -14.01 8.72
N ARG A 305 -5.28 -12.90 8.04
CA ARG A 305 -5.08 -12.85 6.59
C ARG A 305 -3.67 -13.26 6.15
N HIS A 306 -2.69 -12.99 6.99
CA HIS A 306 -1.27 -13.24 6.74
C HIS A 306 -0.66 -14.05 7.90
N PRO A 307 -0.92 -15.36 7.98
CA PRO A 307 -0.45 -16.18 9.10
C PRO A 307 1.08 -16.20 9.23
N GLU A 308 1.82 -15.92 8.16
CA GLU A 308 3.27 -15.76 8.20
C GLU A 308 3.77 -14.64 9.12
N LEU A 309 2.93 -13.63 9.42
CA LEU A 309 3.24 -12.59 10.41
C LEU A 309 3.41 -13.14 11.83
N ALA A 310 2.78 -14.28 12.13
CA ALA A 310 2.92 -14.96 13.42
C ALA A 310 4.11 -15.93 13.46
N VAL A 311 4.76 -16.20 12.32
CA VAL A 311 5.88 -17.16 12.23
C VAL A 311 7.24 -16.48 12.46
N ASP A 312 7.46 -15.26 11.92
CA ASP A 312 8.70 -14.54 12.20
C ASP A 312 8.71 -14.01 13.64
N PRO A 313 9.70 -14.41 14.50
CA PRO A 313 9.68 -14.03 15.91
C PRO A 313 9.73 -12.52 16.16
N ARG A 314 10.39 -11.75 15.30
CA ARG A 314 10.49 -10.29 15.42
C ARG A 314 9.18 -9.62 14.99
N GLY A 315 8.64 -10.05 13.86
CA GLY A 315 7.34 -9.57 13.34
C GLY A 315 6.21 -9.87 14.31
N ALA A 316 6.10 -11.12 14.75
CA ALA A 316 5.11 -11.57 15.72
C ALA A 316 5.19 -10.80 17.05
N ALA A 317 6.39 -10.66 17.62
CA ALA A 317 6.56 -9.93 18.87
C ALA A 317 6.16 -8.46 18.75
N ARG A 318 6.43 -7.82 17.61
CA ARG A 318 6.03 -6.42 17.37
C ARG A 318 4.50 -6.28 17.31
N ILE A 319 3.82 -7.16 16.58
CA ILE A 319 2.36 -7.14 16.46
C ILE A 319 1.71 -7.46 17.80
N TYR A 320 2.17 -8.52 18.49
CA TYR A 320 1.64 -8.89 19.80
C TYR A 320 1.88 -7.80 20.84
N GLY A 321 3.05 -7.13 20.80
CA GLY A 321 3.36 -6.00 21.66
C GLY A 321 2.47 -4.78 21.38
N GLN A 322 2.11 -4.51 20.13
CA GLN A 322 1.13 -3.48 19.77
C GLN A 322 -0.26 -3.85 20.28
N LEU A 323 -0.71 -5.10 20.08
CA LEU A 323 -1.98 -5.60 20.61
C LEU A 323 -2.03 -5.53 22.14
N ALA A 324 -0.93 -5.86 22.84
CA ALA A 324 -0.82 -5.71 24.29
C ALA A 324 -1.00 -4.25 24.70
N PHE A 325 -0.29 -3.33 24.04
CA PHE A 325 -0.37 -1.91 24.34
C PHE A 325 -1.75 -1.30 24.06
N HIS A 326 -2.36 -1.61 22.91
CA HIS A 326 -3.67 -1.09 22.54
C HIS A 326 -4.76 -1.60 23.49
N ASN A 327 -4.70 -2.87 23.91
CA ASN A 327 -5.63 -3.41 24.92
C ASN A 327 -5.40 -2.76 26.30
N ALA A 328 -4.14 -2.50 26.68
CA ALA A 328 -3.84 -1.78 27.91
C ALA A 328 -4.39 -0.34 27.89
N ALA A 329 -4.27 0.35 26.76
CA ALA A 329 -4.82 1.70 26.57
C ALA A 329 -6.36 1.75 26.67
N LEU A 330 -7.06 0.67 26.28
CA LEU A 330 -8.51 0.49 26.47
C LEU A 330 -8.89 0.01 27.87
N GLY A 331 -7.94 -0.20 28.79
CA GLY A 331 -8.20 -0.75 30.13
C GLY A 331 -8.51 -2.26 30.16
N ARG A 332 -8.33 -2.96 29.04
CA ARG A 332 -8.56 -4.41 28.90
C ARG A 332 -7.37 -5.19 29.48
N ARG A 333 -7.18 -5.13 30.79
CA ARG A 333 -5.95 -5.63 31.47
C ARG A 333 -5.64 -7.11 31.21
N ARG A 334 -6.69 -7.97 31.20
CA ARG A 334 -6.52 -9.42 30.94
C ARG A 334 -6.01 -9.69 29.53
N GLU A 335 -6.58 -9.02 28.54
CA GLU A 335 -6.15 -9.16 27.14
C GLU A 335 -4.76 -8.58 26.92
N ALA A 336 -4.46 -7.41 27.53
CA ALA A 336 -3.12 -6.83 27.52
C ALA A 336 -2.07 -7.81 28.08
N GLY A 337 -2.36 -8.48 29.21
CA GLY A 337 -1.50 -9.49 29.80
C GLY A 337 -1.29 -10.72 28.90
N ARG A 338 -2.37 -11.23 28.29
CA ARG A 338 -2.28 -12.37 27.35
C ARG A 338 -1.39 -12.06 26.16
N TRP A 339 -1.56 -10.88 25.55
CA TRP A 339 -0.75 -10.46 24.43
C TRP A 339 0.71 -10.15 24.83
N ALA A 340 0.93 -9.59 26.03
CA ALA A 340 2.28 -9.37 26.56
C ALA A 340 3.04 -10.71 26.76
N LEU A 341 2.36 -11.74 27.27
CA LEU A 341 2.96 -13.08 27.40
C LEU A 341 3.31 -13.68 26.03
N ARG A 342 2.44 -13.56 25.02
CA ARG A 342 2.74 -13.99 23.66
C ARG A 342 3.93 -13.21 23.06
N THR A 343 4.03 -11.92 23.39
CA THR A 343 5.18 -11.09 22.97
C THR A 343 6.48 -11.62 23.54
N PHE A 344 6.52 -11.92 24.85
CA PHE A 344 7.70 -12.50 25.50
C PHE A 344 8.04 -13.89 24.95
N ALA A 345 7.04 -14.73 24.69
CA ALA A 345 7.24 -16.05 24.10
C ALA A 345 7.83 -15.96 22.67
N ALA A 346 7.38 -14.98 21.85
CA ALA A 346 7.92 -14.77 20.53
C ALA A 346 9.33 -14.16 20.57
N ARG A 347 9.55 -13.16 21.45
CA ARG A 347 10.85 -12.50 21.64
C ARG A 347 10.91 -11.81 23.00
N PHE A 348 11.70 -12.35 23.91
CA PHE A 348 11.81 -11.85 25.29
C PHE A 348 12.24 -10.37 25.37
N GLY A 349 13.13 -9.91 24.50
CA GLY A 349 13.65 -8.53 24.49
C GLY A 349 12.76 -7.49 23.79
N GLU A 350 11.48 -7.77 23.48
CA GLU A 350 10.60 -6.79 22.85
C GLU A 350 10.08 -5.75 23.86
N PRO A 351 10.45 -4.46 23.73
CA PRO A 351 10.17 -3.45 24.78
C PRO A 351 8.69 -3.11 24.90
N ARG A 352 7.85 -3.42 23.90
CA ARG A 352 6.42 -3.14 23.95
C ARG A 352 5.70 -3.95 25.03
N ALA A 353 6.17 -5.15 25.37
CA ALA A 353 5.55 -5.99 26.39
C ALA A 353 5.63 -5.34 27.80
N PRO A 354 6.80 -4.98 28.34
CA PRO A 354 6.85 -4.31 29.66
C PRO A 354 6.15 -2.94 29.64
N ILE A 355 6.22 -2.19 28.55
CA ILE A 355 5.49 -0.91 28.43
C ILE A 355 3.97 -1.13 28.50
N ALA A 356 3.45 -2.14 27.79
CA ALA A 356 2.03 -2.49 27.83
C ALA A 356 1.59 -2.91 29.23
N LEU A 357 2.38 -3.68 29.95
CA LEU A 357 2.10 -4.08 31.34
C LEU A 357 2.10 -2.87 32.28
N ALA A 358 3.06 -1.94 32.14
CA ALA A 358 3.08 -0.71 32.93
C ALA A 358 1.84 0.17 32.66
N VAL A 359 1.36 0.22 31.43
CA VAL A 359 0.10 0.91 31.10
C VAL A 359 -1.12 0.15 31.67
N ALA A 360 -1.15 -1.18 31.53
CA ALA A 360 -2.26 -2.01 32.03
C ALA A 360 -2.42 -1.95 33.55
N THR A 361 -1.32 -1.78 34.28
CA THR A 361 -1.32 -1.62 35.75
C THR A 361 -1.61 -0.18 36.21
N GLY A 362 -1.64 0.79 35.27
CA GLY A 362 -1.86 2.20 35.57
C GLY A 362 -0.61 2.95 36.05
N LEU A 363 0.57 2.34 36.01
CA LEU A 363 1.84 3.00 36.38
C LEU A 363 2.19 4.15 35.41
N ILE A 364 1.85 4.00 34.13
CA ILE A 364 2.12 5.02 33.12
C ILE A 364 0.85 5.17 32.27
N PRO A 365 0.32 6.38 32.06
CA PRO A 365 -0.79 6.58 31.13
C PRO A 365 -0.34 6.40 29.66
N ALA A 366 -1.17 5.76 28.85
CA ALA A 366 -0.90 5.48 27.44
C ALA A 366 -0.57 6.76 26.64
N SER A 367 -1.21 7.88 26.97
CA SER A 367 -0.97 9.19 26.35
C SER A 367 0.46 9.69 26.54
N LYS A 368 1.07 9.48 27.72
CA LYS A 368 2.47 9.85 27.98
C LYS A 368 3.45 9.00 27.16
N VAL A 369 3.15 7.69 27.00
CA VAL A 369 3.95 6.81 26.13
C VAL A 369 3.93 7.28 24.71
N LEU A 370 2.74 7.60 24.18
CA LEU A 370 2.58 8.15 22.83
C LEU A 370 3.33 9.47 22.63
N ALA A 371 3.15 10.42 23.54
CA ALA A 371 3.84 11.72 23.48
C ALA A 371 5.37 11.54 23.44
N LEU A 372 5.92 10.64 24.26
CA LEU A 372 7.35 10.36 24.27
C LEU A 372 7.85 9.72 22.97
N LEU A 373 7.07 8.78 22.40
CA LEU A 373 7.41 8.13 21.13
C LEU A 373 7.37 9.12 19.97
N HIS A 374 6.32 9.94 19.89
CA HIS A 374 6.18 10.96 18.86
C HIS A 374 7.30 12.00 18.94
N HIS A 375 7.66 12.47 20.13
CA HIS A 375 8.78 13.41 20.32
C HIS A 375 10.13 12.84 19.82
N ARG A 376 10.29 11.53 19.91
CA ARG A 376 11.46 10.82 19.36
C ARG A 376 11.30 10.41 17.88
N GLY A 377 10.20 10.79 17.25
CA GLY A 377 9.89 10.44 15.86
C GLY A 377 9.61 8.96 15.64
N HIS A 378 9.15 8.25 16.65
CA HIS A 378 8.77 6.85 16.54
C HIS A 378 7.25 6.70 16.61
N GLY A 379 6.69 5.82 15.74
CA GLY A 379 5.34 5.27 15.92
C GLY A 379 5.35 4.10 16.92
N ILE A 380 4.17 3.69 17.38
CA ILE A 380 4.00 2.49 18.23
C ILE A 380 4.11 1.24 17.37
#